data_57b9a8ebb7387a3c0ae59a22b0963156
#
_entry.id   57b9a8ebb7387a3c0ae59a22b0963156
#
_cell.length_a   1.000
_cell.length_b   1.000
_cell.length_c   1.000
_cell.angle_alpha   90.00
_cell.angle_beta   90.00
_cell.angle_gamma   90.00
#
_symmetry.space_group_name_H-M   'P 1'
#
loop_
_entity.id
_entity.type
_entity.pdbx_description
1 polymer ?
#
loop_
_entity_poly.entity_id
_entity_poly.type
_entity_poly.pdbx_seq_one_letter_code
_entity_poly.pdbx_strand_id
1 'polypeptide(L)'
;MKVRPHNFRPPALSSTLRIDEFALEMVENMKVVASANVDLSVEERNLLSVAYKNVIGARRASWRIVTSIEQKEESKGNESQVTLIKEYRQKIEAELAKICDDILEVLEKHLIPSADTGESRVFYHKMYVLKSEFAKVLGKIQVLIYS
;
A
#
# COMPACT_ATOMS: atom_id res chain seq x y z
N MET A 1 -16.60 17.14 -32.71
CA MET A 1 -15.45 16.30 -32.51
C MET A 1 -15.35 15.92 -31.03
N LYS A 2 -15.37 14.64 -30.73
CA LYS A 2 -15.32 14.22 -29.35
C LYS A 2 -13.89 14.23 -28.83
N VAL A 3 -13.63 15.03 -27.82
CA VAL A 3 -12.39 14.97 -27.07
C VAL A 3 -12.37 13.65 -26.29
N ARG A 4 -11.27 12.96 -26.36
CA ARG A 4 -11.09 11.71 -25.61
C ARG A 4 -10.55 12.02 -24.22
N PRO A 5 -11.41 12.08 -23.20
CA PRO A 5 -10.96 12.47 -21.86
C PRO A 5 -9.95 11.50 -21.25
N HIS A 6 -9.97 10.23 -21.66
CA HIS A 6 -9.05 9.21 -21.18
C HIS A 6 -7.62 9.35 -21.69
N ASN A 7 -7.41 10.18 -22.73
CA ASN A 7 -6.07 10.43 -23.26
C ASN A 7 -5.38 11.62 -22.61
N PHE A 8 -6.14 12.42 -21.86
CA PHE A 8 -5.56 13.57 -21.17
C PHE A 8 -5.16 13.17 -19.75
N ARG A 9 -3.86 13.21 -19.48
CA ARG A 9 -3.31 13.02 -18.13
C ARG A 9 -2.42 14.20 -17.81
N PRO A 10 -2.68 14.91 -16.71
CA PRO A 10 -1.76 15.95 -16.25
C PRO A 10 -0.37 15.35 -16.02
N PRO A 11 0.71 16.06 -16.31
CA PRO A 11 2.07 15.54 -16.13
C PRO A 11 2.35 15.04 -14.71
N ALA A 12 1.84 15.73 -13.70
CA ALA A 12 2.01 15.33 -12.31
C ALA A 12 1.37 13.96 -12.01
N LEU A 13 0.18 13.71 -12.56
CA LEU A 13 -0.52 12.44 -12.38
C LEU A 13 0.19 11.29 -13.10
N SER A 14 0.69 11.53 -14.32
CA SER A 14 1.49 10.56 -15.06
C SER A 14 2.76 10.16 -14.30
N SER A 15 3.46 11.14 -13.73
CA SER A 15 4.67 10.88 -12.93
C SER A 15 4.35 10.05 -11.69
N THR A 16 3.25 10.35 -11.00
CA THR A 16 2.79 9.60 -9.83
C THR A 16 2.46 8.15 -10.19
N LEU A 17 1.77 7.92 -11.32
CA LEU A 17 1.44 6.58 -11.80
C LEU A 17 2.69 5.78 -12.14
N ARG A 18 3.70 6.40 -12.75
CA ARG A 18 4.98 5.74 -13.06
C ARG A 18 5.73 5.32 -11.80
N ILE A 19 5.75 6.19 -10.79
CA ILE A 19 6.39 5.90 -9.50
C ILE A 19 5.67 4.71 -8.84
N ASP A 20 4.36 4.67 -8.88
CA ASP A 20 3.57 3.58 -8.32
C ASP A 20 3.82 2.26 -9.04
N GLU A 21 3.84 2.26 -10.37
CA GLU A 21 4.16 1.07 -11.17
C GLU A 21 5.56 0.55 -10.87
N PHE A 22 6.53 1.45 -10.78
CA PHE A 22 7.90 1.09 -10.43
C PHE A 22 7.99 0.50 -9.03
N ALA A 23 7.29 1.09 -8.06
CA ALA A 23 7.25 0.60 -6.70
C ALA A 23 6.62 -0.79 -6.61
N LEU A 24 5.55 -1.05 -7.35
CA LEU A 24 4.91 -2.37 -7.42
C LEU A 24 5.84 -3.42 -8.02
N GLU A 25 6.53 -3.09 -9.09
CA GLU A 25 7.50 -3.98 -9.72
C GLU A 25 8.65 -4.30 -8.76
N MET A 26 9.13 -3.30 -8.05
CA MET A 26 10.17 -3.47 -7.03
C MET A 26 9.71 -4.40 -5.91
N VAL A 27 8.46 -4.27 -5.46
CA VAL A 27 7.87 -5.17 -4.45
C VAL A 27 7.84 -6.60 -4.95
N GLU A 28 7.39 -6.85 -6.17
CA GLU A 28 7.33 -8.20 -6.74
C GLU A 28 8.73 -8.83 -6.83
N ASN A 29 9.72 -8.07 -7.26
CA ASN A 29 11.10 -8.55 -7.33
C ASN A 29 11.67 -8.85 -5.94
N MET A 30 11.41 -8.01 -4.97
CA MET A 30 11.89 -8.22 -3.60
C MET A 30 11.17 -9.37 -2.91
N LYS A 31 9.90 -9.65 -3.25
CA LYS A 31 9.19 -10.84 -2.75
C LYS A 31 9.88 -12.13 -3.21
N VAL A 32 10.31 -12.19 -4.45
CA VAL A 32 11.04 -13.35 -4.98
C VAL A 32 12.33 -13.56 -4.20
N VAL A 33 13.11 -12.51 -3.98
CA VAL A 33 14.35 -12.56 -3.21
C VAL A 33 14.08 -12.98 -1.76
N ALA A 34 13.07 -12.41 -1.13
CA ALA A 34 12.71 -12.70 0.26
C ALA A 34 12.21 -14.13 0.45
N SER A 35 11.57 -14.71 -0.57
CA SER A 35 11.01 -16.06 -0.51
C SER A 35 12.05 -17.18 -0.69
N ALA A 36 13.31 -16.83 -0.90
CA ALA A 36 14.40 -17.80 -1.08
C ALA A 36 14.83 -18.49 0.21
N ASN A 37 14.28 -18.14 1.36
CA ASN A 37 14.60 -18.69 2.68
C ASN A 37 16.07 -18.53 3.08
N VAL A 38 16.68 -17.44 2.63
CA VAL A 38 18.06 -17.05 2.96
C VAL A 38 18.00 -15.69 3.62
N ASP A 39 18.84 -15.45 4.62
CA ASP A 39 18.91 -14.13 5.25
C ASP A 39 19.34 -13.08 4.25
N LEU A 40 18.63 -11.97 4.21
CA LEU A 40 18.92 -10.88 3.30
C LEU A 40 20.12 -10.07 3.79
N SER A 41 20.90 -9.52 2.86
CA SER A 41 21.91 -8.53 3.19
C SER A 41 21.27 -7.25 3.72
N VAL A 42 22.07 -6.38 4.35
CA VAL A 42 21.58 -5.07 4.82
C VAL A 42 20.98 -4.27 3.68
N GLU A 43 21.59 -4.28 2.51
CA GLU A 43 21.10 -3.57 1.32
C GLU A 43 19.78 -4.13 0.84
N GLU A 44 19.66 -5.46 0.78
CA GLU A 44 18.42 -6.13 0.36
C GLU A 44 17.26 -5.85 1.33
N ARG A 45 17.54 -5.88 2.63
CA ARG A 45 16.53 -5.54 3.65
C ARG A 45 16.03 -4.12 3.49
N ASN A 46 16.94 -3.19 3.27
CA ASN A 46 16.60 -1.79 3.07
C ASN A 46 15.77 -1.58 1.80
N LEU A 47 16.12 -2.25 0.70
CA LEU A 47 15.37 -2.20 -0.54
C LEU A 47 13.95 -2.74 -0.36
N LEU A 48 13.80 -3.85 0.34
CA LEU A 48 12.50 -4.44 0.65
C LEU A 48 11.62 -3.44 1.44
N SER A 49 12.19 -2.87 2.49
CA SER A 49 11.51 -1.89 3.33
C SER A 49 11.06 -0.65 2.54
N VAL A 50 11.95 -0.10 1.72
CA VAL A 50 11.66 1.07 0.88
C VAL A 50 10.57 0.75 -0.15
N ALA A 51 10.64 -0.42 -0.79
CA ALA A 51 9.65 -0.82 -1.79
C ALA A 51 8.24 -0.86 -1.20
N TYR A 52 8.06 -1.54 -0.07
CA TYR A 52 6.75 -1.60 0.59
C TYR A 52 6.31 -0.25 1.13
N LYS A 53 7.22 0.52 1.70
CA LYS A 53 6.93 1.88 2.19
C LYS A 53 6.40 2.77 1.06
N ASN A 54 7.01 2.71 -0.11
CA ASN A 54 6.60 3.53 -1.26
C ASN A 54 5.22 3.11 -1.78
N VAL A 55 4.96 1.82 -1.91
CA VAL A 55 3.66 1.31 -2.37
C VAL A 55 2.55 1.68 -1.39
N ILE A 56 2.76 1.46 -0.10
CA ILE A 56 1.79 1.82 0.94
C ILE A 56 1.59 3.33 1.01
N GLY A 57 2.67 4.09 0.92
CA GLY A 57 2.64 5.56 0.96
C GLY A 57 1.82 6.16 -0.18
N ALA A 58 1.98 5.65 -1.40
CA ALA A 58 1.23 6.10 -2.56
C ALA A 58 -0.28 5.84 -2.38
N ARG A 59 -0.64 4.67 -1.87
CA ARG A 59 -2.05 4.33 -1.64
C ARG A 59 -2.66 5.09 -0.47
N ARG A 60 -1.91 5.37 0.56
CA ARG A 60 -2.36 6.22 1.67
C ARG A 60 -2.62 7.65 1.21
N ALA A 61 -1.77 8.19 0.34
CA ALA A 61 -1.98 9.51 -0.26
C ALA A 61 -3.25 9.54 -1.10
N SER A 62 -3.47 8.53 -1.94
CA SER A 62 -4.70 8.39 -2.73
C SER A 62 -5.94 8.28 -1.84
N TRP A 63 -5.87 7.51 -0.77
CA TRP A 63 -6.97 7.36 0.18
C TRP A 63 -7.35 8.69 0.83
N ARG A 64 -6.37 9.49 1.24
CA ARG A 64 -6.61 10.81 1.83
C ARG A 64 -7.33 11.75 0.86
N ILE A 65 -6.88 11.78 -0.39
CA ILE A 65 -7.48 12.63 -1.43
C ILE A 65 -8.92 12.20 -1.69
N VAL A 66 -9.16 10.92 -1.86
CA VAL A 66 -10.50 10.38 -2.13
C VAL A 66 -11.44 10.62 -0.96
N THR A 67 -10.97 10.43 0.28
CA THR A 67 -11.75 10.70 1.48
C THR A 67 -12.14 12.17 1.58
N SER A 68 -11.23 13.08 1.27
CA SER A 68 -11.48 14.52 1.24
C SER A 68 -12.55 14.89 0.21
N ILE A 69 -12.49 14.32 -0.98
CA ILE A 69 -13.48 14.55 -2.04
C ILE A 69 -14.84 14.00 -1.62
N GLU A 70 -14.87 12.81 -1.02
CA GLU A 70 -16.11 12.19 -0.50
C GLU A 70 -16.80 13.12 0.50
N GLN A 71 -16.06 13.65 1.45
CA GLN A 71 -16.61 14.58 2.45
C GLN A 71 -17.16 15.86 1.81
N LYS A 72 -16.51 16.39 0.81
CA LYS A 72 -16.99 17.55 0.06
C LYS A 72 -18.31 17.27 -0.65
N GLU A 73 -18.40 16.12 -1.33
CA GLU A 73 -19.59 15.75 -2.06
C GLU A 73 -20.76 15.42 -1.12
N GLU A 74 -20.48 14.83 0.04
CA GLU A 74 -21.49 14.62 1.09
C GLU A 74 -22.08 15.95 1.58
N SER A 75 -21.25 16.95 1.81
CA SER A 75 -21.70 18.27 2.26
C SER A 75 -22.54 19.00 1.23
N LYS A 76 -22.36 18.67 -0.06
CA LYS A 76 -23.17 19.22 -1.16
C LYS A 76 -24.45 18.45 -1.42
N GLY A 77 -24.64 17.29 -0.80
CA GLY A 77 -25.78 16.43 -1.01
C GLY A 77 -25.78 15.64 -2.32
N ASN A 78 -24.63 15.48 -2.95
CA ASN A 78 -24.48 14.75 -4.23
C ASN A 78 -24.37 13.24 -4.00
N GLU A 79 -25.47 12.59 -3.67
CA GLU A 79 -25.49 11.17 -3.29
C GLU A 79 -24.93 10.21 -4.35
N SER A 80 -25.21 10.46 -5.63
CA SER A 80 -24.70 9.61 -6.71
C SER A 80 -23.18 9.67 -6.80
N GLN A 81 -22.60 10.85 -6.65
CA GLN A 81 -21.16 11.04 -6.65
C GLN A 81 -20.53 10.40 -5.42
N VAL A 82 -21.15 10.56 -4.26
CA VAL A 82 -20.68 9.94 -3.00
C VAL A 82 -20.59 8.42 -3.14
N THR A 83 -21.58 7.79 -3.74
CA THR A 83 -21.58 6.33 -3.95
C THR A 83 -20.39 5.88 -4.80
N LEU A 84 -20.11 6.57 -5.92
CA LEU A 84 -18.98 6.26 -6.79
C LEU A 84 -17.64 6.44 -6.08
N ILE A 85 -17.51 7.53 -5.34
CA ILE A 85 -16.27 7.83 -4.59
C ILE A 85 -16.06 6.79 -3.49
N LYS A 86 -17.13 6.39 -2.81
CA LYS A 86 -17.09 5.35 -1.78
C LYS A 86 -16.60 4.01 -2.33
N GLU A 87 -17.09 3.60 -3.48
CA GLU A 87 -16.64 2.37 -4.15
C GLU A 87 -15.13 2.43 -4.48
N TYR A 88 -14.67 3.57 -4.97
CA TYR A 88 -13.26 3.78 -5.27
C TYR A 88 -12.41 3.74 -3.99
N ARG A 89 -12.87 4.36 -2.92
CA ARG A 89 -12.20 4.31 -1.62
C ARG A 89 -12.09 2.89 -1.09
N GLN A 90 -13.15 2.10 -1.19
CA GLN A 90 -13.15 0.68 -0.79
C GLN A 90 -12.12 -0.12 -1.56
N LYS A 91 -11.95 0.17 -2.84
CA LYS A 91 -10.94 -0.46 -3.69
C LYS A 91 -9.53 -0.16 -3.20
N ILE A 92 -9.24 1.10 -2.86
CA ILE A 92 -7.94 1.50 -2.30
C ILE A 92 -7.68 0.79 -0.98
N GLU A 93 -8.68 0.72 -0.10
CA GLU A 93 -8.58 0.04 1.19
C GLU A 93 -8.31 -1.45 1.04
N ALA A 94 -8.96 -2.10 0.08
CA ALA A 94 -8.72 -3.51 -0.23
C ALA A 94 -7.29 -3.75 -0.74
N GLU A 95 -6.78 -2.86 -1.58
CA GLU A 95 -5.39 -2.92 -2.05
C GLU A 95 -4.39 -2.73 -0.91
N LEU A 96 -4.65 -1.78 -0.01
CA LEU A 96 -3.82 -1.57 1.18
C LEU A 96 -3.79 -2.81 2.08
N ALA A 97 -4.95 -3.40 2.33
CA ALA A 97 -5.07 -4.60 3.15
C ALA A 97 -4.28 -5.77 2.53
N LYS A 98 -4.39 -5.95 1.23
CA LYS A 98 -3.66 -6.99 0.51
C LYS A 98 -2.15 -6.80 0.59
N ILE A 99 -1.67 -5.59 0.41
CA ILE A 99 -0.23 -5.28 0.49
C ILE A 99 0.29 -5.55 1.89
N CYS A 100 -0.45 -5.15 2.92
CA CYS A 100 -0.07 -5.42 4.31
C CYS A 100 -0.04 -6.92 4.61
N ASP A 101 -1.03 -7.67 4.16
CA ASP A 101 -1.08 -9.12 4.34
C ASP A 101 0.07 -9.81 3.63
N ASP A 102 0.40 -9.36 2.41
CA ASP A 102 1.52 -9.91 1.65
C ASP A 102 2.85 -9.75 2.39
N ILE A 103 3.14 -8.57 2.91
CA ILE A 103 4.40 -8.34 3.62
C ILE A 103 4.45 -9.08 4.95
N LEU A 104 3.34 -9.15 5.67
CA LEU A 104 3.28 -9.90 6.92
C LEU A 104 3.50 -11.40 6.68
N GLU A 105 2.94 -11.94 5.62
CA GLU A 105 3.15 -13.34 5.23
C GLU A 105 4.61 -13.61 4.87
N VAL A 106 5.23 -12.76 4.06
CA VAL A 106 6.64 -12.90 3.69
C VAL A 106 7.54 -12.84 4.92
N LEU A 107 7.30 -11.91 5.83
CA LEU A 107 8.06 -11.79 7.06
C LEU A 107 7.91 -13.04 7.94
N GLU A 108 6.70 -13.48 8.14
CA GLU A 108 6.38 -14.61 9.03
C GLU A 108 6.89 -15.95 8.49
N LYS A 109 6.69 -16.22 7.19
CA LYS A 109 7.01 -17.51 6.59
C LYS A 109 8.45 -17.64 6.12
N HIS A 110 9.07 -16.56 5.69
CA HIS A 110 10.39 -16.61 5.02
C HIS A 110 11.47 -15.83 5.74
N LEU A 111 11.24 -14.57 6.07
CA LEU A 111 12.30 -13.68 6.54
C LEU A 111 12.66 -13.89 8.01
N ILE A 112 11.68 -13.94 8.89
CA ILE A 112 11.93 -14.14 10.33
C ILE A 112 12.58 -15.50 10.57
N PRO A 113 12.07 -16.61 10.01
CA PRO A 113 12.73 -17.90 10.16
C PRO A 113 14.14 -18.00 9.59
N SER A 114 14.48 -17.18 8.58
CA SER A 114 15.77 -17.19 7.91
C SER A 114 16.77 -16.19 8.49
N ALA A 115 16.38 -15.43 9.50
CA ALA A 115 17.24 -14.41 10.12
C ALA A 115 18.36 -15.07 10.92
N ASP A 116 19.59 -14.89 10.45
CA ASP A 116 20.80 -15.50 11.05
C ASP A 116 21.45 -14.62 12.12
N THR A 117 21.27 -13.31 12.05
CA THR A 117 21.89 -12.36 12.96
C THR A 117 20.88 -11.69 13.86
N GLY A 118 21.34 -11.20 15.03
CA GLY A 118 20.48 -10.42 15.92
C GLY A 118 19.99 -9.14 15.25
N GLU A 119 20.81 -8.51 14.41
CA GLU A 119 20.45 -7.31 13.66
C GLU A 119 19.32 -7.57 12.68
N SER A 120 19.38 -8.63 11.89
CA SER A 120 18.32 -8.99 10.95
C SER A 120 17.04 -9.37 11.68
N ARG A 121 17.12 -10.09 12.78
CA ARG A 121 15.94 -10.41 13.61
C ARG A 121 15.23 -9.17 14.11
N VAL A 122 15.98 -8.22 14.65
CA VAL A 122 15.42 -6.95 15.14
C VAL A 122 14.76 -6.18 14.00
N PHE A 123 15.42 -6.12 12.84
CA PHE A 123 14.89 -5.43 11.67
C PHE A 123 13.55 -6.02 11.22
N TYR A 124 13.48 -7.32 11.06
CA TYR A 124 12.25 -7.99 10.61
C TYR A 124 11.13 -7.91 11.64
N HIS A 125 11.43 -8.07 12.92
CA HIS A 125 10.42 -7.93 13.97
C HIS A 125 9.86 -6.50 14.05
N LYS A 126 10.72 -5.50 13.92
CA LYS A 126 10.30 -4.11 13.89
C LYS A 126 9.39 -3.84 12.69
N MET A 127 9.75 -4.34 11.53
CA MET A 127 8.96 -4.22 10.31
C MET A 127 7.61 -4.91 10.47
N TYR A 128 7.60 -6.11 11.05
CA TYR A 128 6.37 -6.87 11.34
C TYR A 128 5.43 -6.10 12.25
N VAL A 129 5.92 -5.57 13.36
CA VAL A 129 5.13 -4.80 14.32
C VAL A 129 4.51 -3.57 13.66
N LEU A 130 5.28 -2.80 12.91
CA LEU A 130 4.78 -1.60 12.23
C LEU A 130 3.69 -1.93 11.21
N LYS A 131 3.86 -2.98 10.42
CA LYS A 131 2.87 -3.39 9.42
C LYS A 131 1.63 -4.00 10.06
N SER A 132 1.79 -4.76 11.13
CA SER A 132 0.69 -5.33 11.89
C SER A 132 -0.17 -4.24 12.54
N GLU A 133 0.43 -3.23 13.14
CA GLU A 133 -0.29 -2.09 13.72
C GLU A 133 -1.04 -1.31 12.65
N PHE A 134 -0.43 -1.09 11.49
CA PHE A 134 -1.09 -0.43 10.36
C PHE A 134 -2.32 -1.23 9.87
N ALA A 135 -2.20 -2.55 9.75
CA ALA A 135 -3.31 -3.41 9.36
C ALA A 135 -4.47 -3.35 10.36
N LYS A 136 -4.17 -3.30 11.64
CA LYS A 136 -5.19 -3.14 12.70
C LYS A 136 -5.92 -1.81 12.60
N VAL A 137 -5.19 -0.72 12.38
CA VAL A 137 -5.77 0.61 12.22
C VAL A 137 -6.67 0.66 10.98
N LEU A 138 -6.22 0.08 9.87
CA LEU A 138 -7.00 -0.01 8.65
C LEU A 138 -8.30 -0.79 8.86
N GLY A 139 -8.23 -1.92 9.57
CA GLY A 139 -9.43 -2.71 9.92
C GLY A 139 -10.42 -1.93 10.77
N LYS A 140 -9.95 -1.18 11.75
CA LYS A 140 -10.81 -0.30 12.57
C LYS A 140 -11.49 0.79 11.75
N ILE A 141 -10.77 1.41 10.84
CA ILE A 141 -11.32 2.41 9.93
C ILE A 141 -12.45 1.81 9.08
N GLN A 142 -12.24 0.63 8.53
CA GLN A 142 -13.26 -0.07 7.75
C GLN A 142 -14.51 -0.35 8.56
N VAL A 143 -14.36 -0.84 9.78
CA VAL A 143 -15.50 -1.10 10.68
C VAL A 143 -16.28 0.19 10.99
N LEU A 144 -15.59 1.28 11.30
CA LEU A 144 -16.23 2.55 11.62
C LEU A 144 -16.97 3.17 10.44
N ILE A 145 -16.46 2.97 9.24
CA ILE A 145 -17.03 3.58 8.04
C ILE A 145 -18.21 2.76 7.50
N TYR A 146 -18.14 1.42 7.61
CA TYR A 146 -19.14 0.52 7.01
C TYR A 146 -20.12 -0.08 8.00
N SER A 147 -20.00 0.24 9.26
CA SER A 147 -21.01 -0.10 10.26
C SER A 147 -22.06 1.00 10.37
#